data_d9dfe7b8ff458f0aee94a16b000d4cac
#
_entry.id   d9dfe7b8ff458f0aee94a16b000d4cac
#
_cell.length_a   1.000
_cell.length_b   1.000
_cell.length_c   1.000
_cell.angle_alpha   90.00
_cell.angle_beta   90.00
_cell.angle_gamma   90.00
#
_symmetry.space_group_name_H-M   'P 1'
#
loop_
_entity.id
_entity.type
_entity.pdbx_description
1 polymer ?
#
loop_
_entity_poly.entity_id
_entity_poly.type
_entity_poly.pdbx_seq_one_letter_code
_entity_poly.pdbx_strand_id
1 'polypeptide(L)'
;PSHQNDDSCRILHPGTQGPFAGRTPFGGVTFPRPRLQPWQATGTVLIKTAPLSLRIQIFLNHTMERHRCQTKFIEWDDTELKNDMKTSDFYYDLPQELIAQTPIEPRDASRLMVMNRRTGALEHRHFRDLVEYLEPGDCLVLNDSRVLPARLFGVKEDTGAHVEFLLLTHRTGDDWEALAGPGRRAKPGSRFVFGNGQLRCEVLDVLEGGNRLLRFSYDSGNFYEILDKIGTMPLPHYITTELKDQERYQNVYSRERGSAAAPTAGLHFTPELLNRVREKGVRIAFVTLHVGLGTFRPVKVERIEDHKMHSEHYALTAENAALIHAAKDEGKRVIAVGTTSCRTLETIGTREGCVRESSGWTDIFIYPGYEFKVLDGLVTNFHLPESTLIMLVSAFAGYEHTMNAYRIAVQERYRFFSFGDAMFIR
;
A
#
# COMPACT_ATOMS: atom_id res chain seq x y z
N PRO A 1 58.39 15.80 -9.32
CA PRO A 1 58.78 16.85 -8.48
C PRO A 1 57.56 17.54 -7.94
N SER A 2 57.19 17.28 -6.73
CA SER A 2 57.72 17.90 -5.51
C SER A 2 57.07 19.24 -5.22
N HIS A 3 56.46 19.24 -4.13
CA HIS A 3 56.46 19.99 -2.89
C HIS A 3 55.17 20.76 -2.67
N GLN A 4 54.48 20.47 -1.63
CA GLN A 4 54.64 20.75 -0.17
C GLN A 4 53.86 21.99 0.25
N ASN A 5 52.99 21.74 1.23
CA ASN A 5 52.78 22.44 2.52
C ASN A 5 52.34 23.91 2.45
N ASP A 6 51.55 24.46 3.31
CA ASP A 6 51.40 24.29 4.76
C ASP A 6 50.20 25.08 5.28
N ASP A 7 49.61 24.57 6.31
CA ASP A 7 49.17 25.12 7.59
C ASP A 7 48.59 26.54 7.75
N SER A 8 47.53 26.59 8.49
CA SER A 8 47.32 27.14 9.85
C SER A 8 46.01 27.95 9.97
N CYS A 9 45.07 27.47 10.69
CA CYS A 9 44.78 27.74 12.10
C CYS A 9 44.72 29.21 12.51
N ARG A 10 43.59 29.72 12.92
CA ARG A 10 43.38 30.41 14.21
C ARG A 10 41.93 30.85 14.47
N ILE A 11 41.52 30.39 15.61
CA ILE A 11 40.51 30.82 16.55
C ILE A 11 40.61 32.29 16.93
N LEU A 12 39.49 32.99 17.12
CA LEU A 12 39.35 34.09 18.09
C LEU A 12 37.88 34.28 18.51
N HIS A 13 37.56 33.97 19.75
CA HIS A 13 36.68 34.69 20.67
C HIS A 13 37.53 35.76 21.37
N PRO A 14 37.04 36.79 22.13
CA PRO A 14 35.82 36.88 22.94
C PRO A 14 35.23 38.32 23.09
N GLY A 15 34.26 38.48 24.04
CA GLY A 15 34.01 39.70 24.78
C GLY A 15 32.55 40.14 24.86
N THR A 16 31.86 39.83 25.86
CA THR A 16 31.51 40.41 27.19
C THR A 16 30.74 41.73 27.17
N GLN A 17 29.69 41.74 27.92
CA GLN A 17 29.08 42.75 28.85
C GLN A 17 27.63 43.21 28.52
N GLY A 18 26.77 42.92 29.49
CA GLY A 18 25.41 43.45 29.66
C GLY A 18 25.45 44.83 30.32
N PRO A 19 24.51 45.29 31.16
CA PRO A 19 23.11 44.89 31.40
C PRO A 19 22.13 46.09 31.32
N PHE A 20 20.80 45.91 31.31
CA PHE A 20 19.89 46.91 31.93
C PHE A 20 18.59 46.25 32.40
N ALA A 21 18.22 46.69 33.61
CA ALA A 21 17.11 46.29 34.43
C ALA A 21 15.83 47.06 34.10
N GLY A 22 14.67 46.48 34.42
CA GLY A 22 13.37 47.19 34.42
C GLY A 22 12.23 46.30 34.91
N ARG A 23 12.07 46.24 36.22
CA ARG A 23 10.92 46.23 37.14
C ARG A 23 9.53 45.78 36.70
N THR A 24 9.06 44.81 37.46
CA THR A 24 7.72 44.34 37.86
C THR A 24 6.66 45.46 38.14
N PRO A 25 5.35 45.21 38.42
CA PRO A 25 4.85 44.20 39.39
C PRO A 25 3.43 43.63 39.17
N PHE A 26 2.99 42.80 40.14
CA PHE A 26 1.67 42.29 40.56
C PHE A 26 1.41 40.83 40.12
N GLY A 27 0.99 39.90 40.97
CA GLY A 27 0.48 39.89 42.32
C GLY A 27 0.43 38.41 42.77
N GLY A 28 0.81 38.16 44.04
CA GLY A 28 0.90 36.84 44.62
C GLY A 28 -0.45 36.27 45.04
N VAL A 29 -0.56 34.94 44.85
CA VAL A 29 -1.48 34.10 45.59
C VAL A 29 -0.68 32.94 46.18
N THR A 30 -0.52 32.96 47.48
CA THR A 30 0.10 31.90 48.28
C THR A 30 -0.93 30.82 48.59
N PHE A 31 -0.64 29.57 48.21
CA PHE A 31 -1.32 28.40 48.74
C PHE A 31 -0.45 27.68 49.79
N PRO A 32 -1.04 27.15 50.87
CA PRO A 32 -0.29 26.54 51.94
C PRO A 32 0.22 25.15 51.58
N ARG A 33 1.46 24.85 51.95
CA ARG A 33 2.08 23.53 51.82
C ARG A 33 1.46 22.56 52.85
N PRO A 34 1.03 21.34 52.42
CA PRO A 34 0.77 20.27 53.38
C PRO A 34 2.08 19.61 53.83
N ARG A 35 2.20 19.33 55.11
CA ARG A 35 3.27 18.54 55.75
C ARG A 35 3.14 17.09 55.28
N LEU A 36 4.18 16.56 54.67
CA LEU A 36 4.30 15.13 54.36
C LEU A 36 4.90 14.40 55.57
N GLN A 37 4.14 13.45 56.10
CA GLN A 37 4.68 12.40 56.96
C GLN A 37 5.23 11.24 56.10
N PRO A 38 6.25 10.51 56.55
CA PRO A 38 6.86 9.45 55.78
C PRO A 38 5.98 8.20 55.78
N TRP A 39 5.49 7.82 54.60
CA TRP A 39 4.85 6.52 54.41
C TRP A 39 5.86 5.52 53.82
N GLN A 40 6.16 4.46 54.56
CA GLN A 40 6.73 3.24 54.02
C GLN A 40 5.59 2.48 53.36
N ALA A 41 5.69 2.23 52.05
CA ALA A 41 4.88 1.21 51.39
C ALA A 41 5.58 0.74 50.13
N THR A 42 6.09 -0.48 50.19
CA THR A 42 6.29 -1.34 49.02
C THR A 42 4.91 -1.74 48.52
N GLY A 43 4.47 -1.18 47.40
CA GLY A 43 3.18 -1.50 46.83
C GLY A 43 3.25 -1.56 45.31
N THR A 44 3.07 -2.76 44.78
CA THR A 44 2.80 -2.97 43.35
C THR A 44 1.38 -2.48 43.08
N VAL A 45 1.22 -1.39 42.31
CA VAL A 45 -0.09 -0.95 41.85
C VAL A 45 -0.40 -1.63 40.51
N LEU A 46 -1.29 -2.62 40.55
CA LEU A 46 -1.87 -3.26 39.36
C LEU A 46 -3.08 -2.43 38.92
N ILE A 47 -2.91 -1.69 37.82
CA ILE A 47 -4.06 -1.03 37.18
C ILE A 47 -4.71 -2.09 36.25
N LYS A 48 -5.87 -2.60 36.69
CA LYS A 48 -6.60 -3.71 36.04
C LYS A 48 -7.56 -3.30 34.92
N THR A 49 -7.57 -2.05 34.47
CA THR A 49 -8.52 -1.59 33.45
C THR A 49 -7.85 -0.64 32.46
N ALA A 50 -7.08 -1.22 31.54
CA ALA A 50 -6.70 -0.56 30.30
C ALA A 50 -6.64 -1.62 29.21
N PRO A 51 -7.06 -1.31 27.96
CA PRO A 51 -6.92 -2.24 26.85
C PRO A 51 -5.45 -2.61 26.63
N LEU A 52 -5.21 -3.78 26.04
CA LEU A 52 -3.89 -4.43 25.92
C LEU A 52 -2.75 -3.59 25.31
N SER A 53 -3.05 -2.42 24.79
CA SER A 53 -2.09 -1.52 24.16
C SER A 53 -1.30 -0.59 25.10
N LEU A 54 -1.51 -0.65 26.41
CA LEU A 54 -0.76 0.21 27.34
C LEU A 54 -0.49 -0.51 28.67
N ARG A 55 0.37 -1.51 28.66
CA ARG A 55 0.97 -2.03 29.91
C ARG A 55 2.33 -1.38 30.13
N ILE A 56 2.34 -0.22 30.75
CA ILE A 56 3.57 0.39 31.28
C ILE A 56 3.80 -0.21 32.67
N GLN A 57 4.79 -1.06 32.79
CA GLN A 57 5.23 -1.58 34.09
C GLN A 57 6.35 -0.67 34.63
N ILE A 58 6.00 0.24 35.54
CA ILE A 58 6.97 1.12 36.19
C ILE A 58 7.53 0.38 37.41
N PHE A 59 8.76 -0.06 37.33
CA PHE A 59 9.52 -0.50 38.51
C PHE A 59 10.20 0.68 39.14
N LEU A 60 9.71 1.10 40.32
CA LEU A 60 10.41 2.07 41.18
C LEU A 60 11.31 1.29 42.14
N ASN A 61 12.58 1.15 41.81
CA ASN A 61 13.59 0.77 42.79
C ASN A 61 14.10 2.00 43.50
N HIS A 62 13.73 2.14 44.76
CA HIS A 62 14.27 3.17 45.66
C HIS A 62 15.50 2.59 46.38
N THR A 63 16.68 2.93 45.90
CA THR A 63 17.89 3.02 46.72
C THR A 63 18.34 4.48 46.68
N MET A 64 18.30 5.11 47.84
CA MET A 64 18.78 6.49 48.03
C MET A 64 20.31 6.49 47.91
N GLU A 65 20.82 6.94 46.79
CA GLU A 65 22.06 7.71 46.70
C GLU A 65 21.99 8.65 45.50
N ARG A 66 22.41 9.86 45.71
CA ARG A 66 22.37 11.03 44.86
C ARG A 66 22.77 10.72 43.43
N HIS A 67 22.02 11.26 42.48
CA HIS A 67 22.29 11.59 41.08
C HIS A 67 21.51 10.79 39.99
N ARG A 68 20.76 11.59 39.22
CA ARG A 68 20.17 11.32 37.93
C ARG A 68 19.12 10.20 37.84
N CYS A 69 17.90 10.64 37.75
CA CYS A 69 16.81 9.82 37.17
C CYS A 69 17.15 9.45 35.73
N GLN A 70 17.70 8.27 35.53
CA GLN A 70 17.78 7.67 34.18
C GLN A 70 16.49 6.92 33.92
N THR A 71 15.62 7.50 33.13
CA THR A 71 14.51 6.76 32.52
C THR A 71 15.13 5.79 31.52
N LYS A 72 15.27 4.52 31.90
CA LYS A 72 15.53 3.46 30.93
C LYS A 72 14.25 3.29 30.13
N PHE A 73 14.25 3.75 28.90
CA PHE A 73 13.30 3.26 27.91
C PHE A 73 13.63 1.79 27.68
N ILE A 74 12.68 0.91 27.97
CA ILE A 74 12.75 -0.49 27.54
C ILE A 74 12.41 -0.42 26.05
N GLU A 75 13.43 -0.55 25.21
CA GLU A 75 13.21 -0.92 23.82
C GLU A 75 12.55 -2.30 23.83
N TRP A 76 11.31 -2.34 23.37
CA TRP A 76 10.63 -3.61 23.12
C TRP A 76 11.38 -4.32 22.02
N ASP A 77 11.77 -5.56 22.26
CA ASP A 77 12.35 -6.43 21.25
C ASP A 77 11.24 -6.80 20.27
N ASP A 78 11.28 -6.23 19.06
CA ASP A 78 10.39 -6.55 17.94
C ASP A 78 10.38 -8.06 17.59
N THR A 79 11.29 -8.83 18.16
CA THR A 79 11.39 -10.28 17.92
C THR A 79 10.30 -11.10 18.62
N GLU A 80 9.73 -10.64 19.74
CA GLU A 80 8.62 -11.35 20.41
C GLU A 80 7.25 -11.14 19.72
N LEU A 81 7.07 -10.04 18.97
CA LEU A 81 5.84 -9.77 18.19
C LEU A 81 5.72 -10.64 16.93
N LYS A 82 6.80 -11.30 16.51
CA LYS A 82 6.90 -11.97 15.20
C LYS A 82 6.10 -13.26 15.05
N ASN A 83 5.65 -13.90 16.13
CA ASN A 83 5.23 -15.32 16.06
C ASN A 83 3.75 -15.62 16.37
N ASP A 84 2.86 -14.63 16.56
CA ASP A 84 1.44 -14.92 16.85
C ASP A 84 0.47 -13.78 16.49
N MET A 85 0.71 -13.08 15.38
CA MET A 85 -0.20 -12.02 14.96
C MET A 85 -1.48 -12.59 14.36
N LYS A 86 -2.61 -12.00 14.78
CA LYS A 86 -3.93 -12.36 14.28
C LYS A 86 -4.41 -11.37 13.22
N THR A 87 -5.27 -11.83 12.35
CA THR A 87 -5.94 -10.96 11.37
C THR A 87 -6.66 -9.80 12.08
N SER A 88 -7.30 -10.07 13.23
CA SER A 88 -7.99 -9.07 14.06
C SER A 88 -7.09 -7.97 14.64
N ASP A 89 -5.78 -8.17 14.73
CA ASP A 89 -4.86 -7.13 15.21
C ASP A 89 -4.78 -5.95 14.23
N PHE A 90 -5.11 -6.19 12.97
CA PHE A 90 -5.16 -5.17 11.92
C PHE A 90 -6.55 -4.53 11.76
N TYR A 91 -7.42 -4.71 12.76
CA TYR A 91 -8.73 -4.07 12.79
C TYR A 91 -8.61 -2.59 13.20
N TYR A 92 -9.35 -1.74 12.51
CA TYR A 92 -9.65 -0.38 12.89
C TYR A 92 -11.08 -0.05 12.46
N ASP A 93 -11.74 0.85 13.16
CA ASP A 93 -13.10 1.26 12.83
C ASP A 93 -13.06 2.17 11.58
N LEU A 94 -13.65 1.71 10.49
CA LEU A 94 -13.73 2.45 9.22
C LEU A 94 -15.20 2.78 8.92
N PRO A 95 -15.62 4.05 9.11
CA PRO A 95 -16.94 4.49 8.68
C PRO A 95 -17.15 4.30 7.18
N GLN A 96 -18.28 3.72 6.80
CA GLN A 96 -18.56 3.39 5.41
C GLN A 96 -18.59 4.61 4.49
N GLU A 97 -18.98 5.78 5.00
CA GLU A 97 -19.00 7.04 4.26
C GLU A 97 -17.61 7.53 3.85
N LEU A 98 -16.54 7.02 4.46
CA LEU A 98 -15.17 7.34 4.07
C LEU A 98 -14.67 6.49 2.89
N ILE A 99 -15.37 5.45 2.52
CA ILE A 99 -15.05 4.62 1.35
C ILE A 99 -15.44 5.39 0.08
N ALA A 100 -14.42 5.82 -0.68
CA ALA A 100 -14.63 6.65 -1.86
C ALA A 100 -15.37 5.92 -2.97
N GLN A 101 -16.51 6.47 -3.40
CA GLN A 101 -17.35 5.92 -4.46
C GLN A 101 -16.98 6.49 -5.84
N THR A 102 -16.39 7.66 -5.89
CA THR A 102 -16.02 8.35 -7.13
C THR A 102 -14.60 8.92 -7.05
N PRO A 103 -13.86 8.96 -8.17
CA PRO A 103 -12.55 9.60 -8.21
C PRO A 103 -12.67 11.12 -8.02
N ILE A 104 -11.60 11.74 -7.51
CA ILE A 104 -11.48 13.19 -7.40
C ILE A 104 -10.94 13.79 -8.70
N GLU A 105 -11.32 15.04 -9.00
CA GLU A 105 -10.82 15.81 -10.14
C GLU A 105 -10.16 17.13 -9.67
N PRO A 106 -8.95 17.45 -10.17
CA PRO A 106 -8.05 16.58 -10.92
C PRO A 106 -7.51 15.42 -10.05
N ARG A 107 -6.95 14.37 -10.68
CA ARG A 107 -6.48 13.14 -9.99
C ARG A 107 -5.52 13.45 -8.83
N ASP A 108 -4.60 14.38 -9.03
CA ASP A 108 -3.56 14.78 -8.08
C ASP A 108 -4.03 15.77 -6.99
N ALA A 109 -5.34 16.12 -6.99
CA ALA A 109 -5.96 16.87 -5.92
C ALA A 109 -6.35 16.01 -4.70
N SER A 110 -6.23 14.68 -4.79
CA SER A 110 -6.38 13.80 -3.63
C SER A 110 -5.42 14.20 -2.50
N ARG A 111 -5.80 13.92 -1.26
CA ARG A 111 -4.92 14.17 -0.12
C ARG A 111 -3.78 13.16 -0.10
N LEU A 112 -2.66 13.59 0.47
CA LEU A 112 -1.48 12.76 0.69
C LEU A 112 -1.09 12.84 2.17
N MET A 113 -1.07 11.71 2.86
CA MET A 113 -0.46 11.60 4.18
C MET A 113 0.99 11.18 4.00
N VAL A 114 1.94 12.03 4.38
CA VAL A 114 3.37 11.68 4.35
C VAL A 114 3.78 11.20 5.72
N MET A 115 4.32 9.98 5.78
CA MET A 115 4.79 9.35 7.01
C MET A 115 6.30 9.20 6.99
N ASN A 116 6.96 9.67 8.03
CA ASN A 116 8.35 9.32 8.29
C ASN A 116 8.39 7.90 8.87
N ARG A 117 8.95 6.94 8.14
CA ARG A 117 8.99 5.52 8.52
C ARG A 117 9.66 5.27 9.88
N ARG A 118 10.73 6.05 10.18
CA ARG A 118 11.52 5.84 11.40
C ARG A 118 10.84 6.40 12.66
N THR A 119 10.13 7.53 12.53
CA THR A 119 9.60 8.27 13.70
C THR A 119 8.09 8.18 13.83
N GLY A 120 7.37 7.70 12.80
CA GLY A 120 5.91 7.72 12.71
C GLY A 120 5.31 9.12 12.54
N ALA A 121 6.13 10.16 12.38
CA ALA A 121 5.65 11.54 12.20
C ALA A 121 4.86 11.67 10.89
N LEU A 122 3.72 12.37 10.97
CA LEU A 122 2.77 12.52 9.88
C LEU A 122 2.68 13.97 9.42
N GLU A 123 2.57 14.16 8.12
CA GLU A 123 2.27 15.44 7.47
C GLU A 123 1.06 15.27 6.55
N HIS A 124 0.20 16.29 6.48
CA HIS A 124 -0.98 16.31 5.61
C HIS A 124 -0.72 17.22 4.41
N ARG A 125 -0.81 16.66 3.20
CA ARG A 125 -0.49 17.29 1.93
C ARG A 125 -1.55 16.94 0.87
N HIS A 126 -1.33 17.39 -0.37
CA HIS A 126 -2.02 16.88 -1.56
C HIS A 126 -1.07 16.02 -2.39
N PHE A 127 -1.62 15.14 -3.21
CA PHE A 127 -0.81 14.21 -3.99
C PHE A 127 0.15 14.92 -4.96
N ARG A 128 -0.25 16.08 -5.49
CA ARG A 128 0.61 16.94 -6.33
C ARG A 128 1.90 17.41 -5.66
N ASP A 129 1.94 17.37 -4.31
CA ASP A 129 3.09 17.79 -3.51
C ASP A 129 4.09 16.64 -3.33
N LEU A 130 3.77 15.41 -3.79
CA LEU A 130 4.69 14.26 -3.75
C LEU A 130 6.06 14.61 -4.32
N VAL A 131 6.10 15.41 -5.39
CA VAL A 131 7.33 15.83 -6.04
C VAL A 131 8.30 16.56 -5.11
N GLU A 132 7.79 17.24 -4.07
CA GLU A 132 8.64 17.95 -3.09
C GLU A 132 9.49 16.99 -2.24
N TYR A 133 9.01 15.79 -2.03
CA TYR A 133 9.64 14.73 -1.22
C TYR A 133 10.56 13.81 -2.01
N LEU A 134 10.59 13.91 -3.34
CA LEU A 134 11.48 13.14 -4.21
C LEU A 134 12.80 13.90 -4.42
N GLU A 135 13.88 13.17 -4.64
CA GLU A 135 15.20 13.74 -4.89
C GLU A 135 15.71 13.36 -6.30
N PRO A 136 16.56 14.21 -6.92
CA PRO A 136 17.21 13.82 -8.17
C PRO A 136 17.96 12.50 -8.02
N GLY A 137 17.75 11.60 -8.97
CA GLY A 137 18.35 10.26 -8.96
C GLY A 137 17.48 9.18 -8.30
N ASP A 138 16.45 9.51 -7.50
CA ASP A 138 15.48 8.52 -7.03
C ASP A 138 14.86 7.76 -8.21
N CYS A 139 14.40 6.54 -7.96
CA CYS A 139 13.66 5.74 -8.92
C CYS A 139 12.23 5.48 -8.43
N LEU A 140 11.24 6.03 -9.12
CA LEU A 140 9.83 5.80 -8.87
C LEU A 140 9.37 4.62 -9.73
N VAL A 141 8.90 3.53 -9.11
CA VAL A 141 8.50 2.30 -9.82
C VAL A 141 7.00 2.16 -9.83
N LEU A 142 6.43 2.16 -11.03
CA LEU A 142 5.00 2.18 -11.32
C LEU A 142 4.56 0.83 -11.91
N ASN A 143 3.33 0.38 -11.60
CA ASN A 143 2.74 -0.78 -12.27
C ASN A 143 1.92 -0.32 -13.49
N ASP A 144 2.34 -0.70 -14.69
CA ASP A 144 1.77 -0.28 -15.95
C ASP A 144 0.67 -1.21 -16.50
N SER A 145 0.21 -2.16 -15.70
CA SER A 145 -0.88 -3.03 -16.09
C SER A 145 -2.16 -2.24 -16.39
N ARG A 146 -2.89 -2.66 -17.43
CA ARG A 146 -4.16 -2.08 -17.87
C ARG A 146 -5.30 -3.04 -17.58
N VAL A 147 -6.34 -2.53 -16.96
CA VAL A 147 -7.54 -3.32 -16.64
C VAL A 147 -8.29 -3.65 -17.93
N LEU A 148 -8.70 -4.90 -18.05
CA LEU A 148 -9.61 -5.33 -19.09
C LEU A 148 -11.06 -5.02 -18.71
N PRO A 149 -11.96 -4.68 -19.66
CA PRO A 149 -13.40 -4.67 -19.42
C PRO A 149 -13.89 -6.13 -19.28
N ALA A 150 -13.40 -6.80 -18.25
CA ALA A 150 -13.44 -8.26 -18.08
C ALA A 150 -14.78 -8.78 -17.57
N ARG A 151 -15.75 -7.91 -17.28
CA ARG A 151 -17.10 -8.31 -16.84
C ARG A 151 -18.02 -8.43 -18.05
N LEU A 152 -18.50 -9.65 -18.31
CA LEU A 152 -19.34 -10.01 -19.44
C LEU A 152 -20.69 -10.52 -18.96
N PHE A 153 -21.77 -10.12 -19.61
CA PHE A 153 -23.11 -10.64 -19.37
C PHE A 153 -23.53 -11.56 -20.51
N GLY A 154 -23.57 -12.85 -20.22
CA GLY A 154 -23.91 -13.90 -21.21
C GLY A 154 -25.34 -14.40 -21.08
N VAL A 155 -25.91 -14.78 -22.20
CA VAL A 155 -27.18 -15.46 -22.28
C VAL A 155 -26.94 -16.92 -22.69
N LYS A 156 -27.42 -17.86 -21.89
CA LYS A 156 -27.27 -19.29 -22.15
C LYS A 156 -28.09 -19.69 -23.38
N GLU A 157 -27.46 -20.37 -24.34
CA GLU A 157 -28.08 -20.65 -25.67
C GLU A 157 -29.34 -21.50 -25.59
N ASP A 158 -29.36 -22.48 -24.66
CA ASP A 158 -30.46 -23.46 -24.56
C ASP A 158 -31.66 -22.94 -23.75
N THR A 159 -31.45 -22.08 -22.75
CA THR A 159 -32.48 -21.72 -21.77
C THR A 159 -32.73 -20.21 -21.71
N GLY A 160 -31.94 -19.38 -22.36
CA GLY A 160 -32.02 -17.92 -22.24
C GLY A 160 -31.61 -17.38 -20.87
N ALA A 161 -31.03 -18.21 -20.01
CA ALA A 161 -30.64 -17.81 -18.66
C ALA A 161 -29.46 -16.84 -18.67
N HIS A 162 -29.58 -15.72 -17.95
CA HIS A 162 -28.49 -14.75 -17.80
C HIS A 162 -27.44 -15.23 -16.79
N VAL A 163 -26.16 -15.07 -17.16
CA VAL A 163 -25.00 -15.33 -16.30
C VAL A 163 -23.98 -14.21 -16.49
N GLU A 164 -23.48 -13.70 -15.38
CA GLU A 164 -22.33 -12.80 -15.36
C GLU A 164 -21.06 -13.64 -15.35
N PHE A 165 -20.11 -13.30 -16.21
CA PHE A 165 -18.75 -13.85 -16.21
C PHE A 165 -17.78 -12.73 -15.93
N LEU A 166 -16.80 -13.02 -15.07
CA LEU A 166 -15.70 -12.12 -14.81
C LEU A 166 -14.40 -12.83 -15.14
N LEU A 167 -13.77 -12.41 -16.22
CA LEU A 167 -12.50 -12.96 -16.70
C LEU A 167 -11.38 -12.70 -15.69
N LEU A 168 -10.57 -13.71 -15.41
CA LEU A 168 -9.50 -13.65 -14.41
C LEU A 168 -8.13 -13.77 -15.06
N THR A 169 -7.88 -14.89 -15.71
CA THR A 169 -6.55 -15.25 -16.23
C THR A 169 -6.71 -15.81 -17.63
N HIS A 170 -5.98 -15.24 -18.57
CA HIS A 170 -5.78 -15.82 -19.87
C HIS A 170 -4.89 -17.07 -19.75
N ARG A 171 -5.31 -18.17 -20.33
CA ARG A 171 -4.56 -19.44 -20.29
C ARG A 171 -3.78 -19.61 -21.60
N THR A 172 -4.37 -20.23 -22.57
CA THR A 172 -3.75 -20.46 -23.89
C THR A 172 -4.79 -20.34 -24.97
N GLY A 173 -4.42 -19.78 -26.14
CA GLY A 173 -5.37 -19.55 -27.22
C GLY A 173 -6.52 -18.64 -26.79
N ASP A 174 -7.75 -19.12 -26.93
CA ASP A 174 -8.96 -18.41 -26.52
C ASP A 174 -9.54 -18.94 -25.20
N ASP A 175 -8.72 -19.66 -24.41
CA ASP A 175 -9.11 -20.22 -23.12
C ASP A 175 -8.87 -19.23 -21.97
N TRP A 176 -9.91 -19.00 -21.17
CA TRP A 176 -9.89 -18.09 -20.03
C TRP A 176 -10.43 -18.72 -18.77
N GLU A 177 -9.78 -18.43 -17.67
CA GLU A 177 -10.35 -18.66 -16.37
C GLU A 177 -11.27 -17.52 -15.98
N ALA A 178 -12.48 -17.82 -15.45
CA ALA A 178 -13.47 -16.83 -15.10
C ALA A 178 -14.29 -17.23 -13.86
N LEU A 179 -14.74 -16.23 -13.10
CA LEU A 179 -15.86 -16.42 -12.17
C LEU A 179 -17.17 -16.40 -12.97
N ALA A 180 -18.16 -17.16 -12.49
CA ALA A 180 -19.51 -17.16 -13.06
C ALA A 180 -20.56 -16.94 -11.98
N GLY A 181 -21.42 -15.97 -12.19
CA GLY A 181 -22.51 -15.60 -11.30
C GLY A 181 -23.89 -15.67 -11.98
N PRO A 182 -24.83 -16.59 -11.60
CA PRO A 182 -24.71 -17.67 -10.64
C PRO A 182 -24.05 -18.94 -11.25
N GLY A 183 -23.02 -19.45 -10.56
CA GLY A 183 -22.18 -20.56 -11.05
C GLY A 183 -22.95 -21.86 -11.35
N ARG A 184 -24.10 -22.10 -10.72
CA ARG A 184 -24.97 -23.27 -10.97
C ARG A 184 -25.48 -23.36 -12.42
N ARG A 185 -25.50 -22.22 -13.14
CA ARG A 185 -25.95 -22.13 -14.55
C ARG A 185 -24.83 -22.38 -15.54
N ALA A 186 -23.56 -22.20 -15.14
CA ALA A 186 -22.37 -22.37 -15.95
C ALA A 186 -21.69 -23.72 -15.61
N LYS A 187 -22.28 -24.82 -16.07
CA LYS A 187 -21.75 -26.19 -15.95
C LYS A 187 -20.91 -26.54 -17.18
N PRO A 188 -19.97 -27.49 -17.10
CA PRO A 188 -19.25 -28.00 -18.28
C PRO A 188 -20.21 -28.36 -19.42
N GLY A 189 -19.84 -27.99 -20.65
CA GLY A 189 -20.67 -28.14 -21.88
C GLY A 189 -21.74 -27.07 -22.06
N SER A 190 -21.97 -26.15 -21.10
CA SER A 190 -22.89 -25.03 -21.29
C SER A 190 -22.30 -23.98 -22.24
N ARG A 191 -23.11 -23.46 -23.15
CA ARG A 191 -22.74 -22.41 -24.11
C ARG A 191 -23.46 -21.11 -23.85
N PHE A 192 -22.75 -20.00 -24.06
CA PHE A 192 -23.25 -18.65 -23.82
C PHE A 192 -22.91 -17.73 -24.97
N VAL A 193 -23.80 -16.78 -25.20
CA VAL A 193 -23.69 -15.73 -26.21
C VAL A 193 -23.61 -14.37 -25.53
N PHE A 194 -22.73 -13.50 -26.03
CA PHE A 194 -22.50 -12.14 -25.55
C PHE A 194 -22.63 -11.14 -26.70
N GLY A 195 -23.01 -9.89 -26.38
CA GLY A 195 -22.99 -8.79 -27.32
C GLY A 195 -23.75 -9.06 -28.62
N ASN A 196 -24.98 -9.59 -28.55
CA ASN A 196 -25.79 -9.94 -29.71
C ASN A 196 -25.09 -10.93 -30.70
N GLY A 197 -24.30 -11.86 -30.18
CA GLY A 197 -23.65 -12.90 -30.95
C GLY A 197 -22.22 -12.58 -31.36
N GLN A 198 -21.67 -11.43 -31.01
CA GLN A 198 -20.29 -11.06 -31.35
C GLN A 198 -19.25 -11.96 -30.67
N LEU A 199 -19.59 -12.50 -29.51
CA LEU A 199 -18.74 -13.40 -28.74
C LEU A 199 -19.58 -14.57 -28.23
N ARG A 200 -19.02 -15.78 -28.26
CA ARG A 200 -19.60 -16.98 -27.65
C ARG A 200 -18.58 -17.64 -26.73
N CYS A 201 -19.03 -18.41 -25.76
CA CYS A 201 -18.13 -19.29 -25.04
C CYS A 201 -18.77 -20.64 -24.75
N GLU A 202 -17.93 -21.64 -24.56
CA GLU A 202 -18.25 -22.95 -23.98
C GLU A 202 -17.53 -23.09 -22.65
N VAL A 203 -18.24 -23.55 -21.61
CA VAL A 203 -17.63 -23.92 -20.33
C VAL A 203 -16.98 -25.28 -20.49
N LEU A 204 -15.64 -25.31 -20.43
CA LEU A 204 -14.88 -26.57 -20.57
C LEU A 204 -14.86 -27.34 -19.26
N ASP A 205 -14.61 -26.63 -18.13
CA ASP A 205 -14.43 -27.27 -16.84
C ASP A 205 -14.77 -26.34 -15.68
N VAL A 206 -14.84 -26.92 -14.47
CA VAL A 206 -14.92 -26.24 -13.18
C VAL A 206 -13.65 -26.46 -12.42
N LEU A 207 -12.85 -25.42 -12.30
CA LEU A 207 -11.55 -25.45 -11.65
C LEU A 207 -11.68 -25.43 -10.13
N GLU A 208 -10.57 -25.72 -9.42
CA GLU A 208 -10.47 -25.58 -7.98
C GLU A 208 -10.89 -24.17 -7.54
N GLY A 209 -11.63 -24.06 -6.44
CA GLY A 209 -12.21 -22.79 -5.98
C GLY A 209 -13.47 -22.33 -6.74
N GLY A 210 -13.98 -23.15 -7.67
CA GLY A 210 -15.26 -22.93 -8.36
C GLY A 210 -15.18 -22.00 -9.56
N ASN A 211 -14.00 -21.61 -10.00
CA ASN A 211 -13.80 -20.86 -11.26
C ASN A 211 -14.15 -21.74 -12.48
N ARG A 212 -14.45 -21.11 -13.59
CA ARG A 212 -14.77 -21.77 -14.85
C ARG A 212 -13.61 -21.65 -15.81
N LEU A 213 -13.29 -22.75 -16.52
CA LEU A 213 -12.47 -22.68 -17.72
C LEU A 213 -13.41 -22.49 -18.92
N LEU A 214 -13.26 -21.36 -19.60
CA LEU A 214 -14.08 -20.98 -20.75
C LEU A 214 -13.23 -21.00 -22.01
N ARG A 215 -13.78 -21.52 -23.11
CA ARG A 215 -13.23 -21.33 -24.45
C ARG A 215 -14.10 -20.37 -25.22
N PHE A 216 -13.52 -19.28 -25.69
CA PHE A 216 -14.20 -18.30 -26.50
C PHE A 216 -14.12 -18.60 -27.96
N SER A 217 -15.14 -18.15 -28.69
CA SER A 217 -15.19 -18.18 -30.16
C SER A 217 -15.88 -16.92 -30.68
N TYR A 218 -15.39 -16.39 -31.80
CA TYR A 218 -15.88 -15.18 -32.47
C TYR A 218 -15.60 -15.28 -33.98
N ASP A 219 -16.48 -14.65 -34.79
CA ASP A 219 -16.45 -14.84 -36.22
C ASP A 219 -15.38 -13.98 -36.91
N SER A 220 -15.02 -12.81 -36.34
CA SER A 220 -14.03 -11.90 -36.91
C SER A 220 -13.48 -10.93 -35.88
N GLY A 221 -12.30 -10.36 -36.16
CA GLY A 221 -11.68 -9.35 -35.32
C GLY A 221 -10.73 -9.91 -34.27
N ASN A 222 -10.39 -9.09 -33.26
CA ASN A 222 -9.52 -9.41 -32.13
C ASN A 222 -10.36 -9.53 -30.86
N PHE A 223 -10.08 -10.56 -30.06
CA PHE A 223 -10.77 -10.79 -28.79
C PHE A 223 -10.83 -9.54 -27.91
N TYR A 224 -9.72 -8.82 -27.77
CA TYR A 224 -9.65 -7.60 -26.96
C TYR A 224 -10.49 -6.45 -27.51
N GLU A 225 -10.60 -6.32 -28.83
CA GLU A 225 -11.48 -5.31 -29.47
C GLU A 225 -12.96 -5.62 -29.22
N ILE A 226 -13.31 -6.90 -29.17
CA ILE A 226 -14.66 -7.33 -28.83
C ILE A 226 -14.92 -7.03 -27.36
N LEU A 227 -14.00 -7.37 -26.46
CA LEU A 227 -14.10 -7.04 -25.03
C LEU A 227 -14.29 -5.53 -24.80
N ASP A 228 -13.54 -4.69 -25.51
CA ASP A 228 -13.65 -3.24 -25.40
C ASP A 228 -15.06 -2.73 -25.76
N LYS A 229 -15.77 -3.44 -26.64
CA LYS A 229 -17.13 -3.08 -27.09
C LYS A 229 -18.26 -3.60 -26.19
N ILE A 230 -18.14 -4.83 -25.68
CA ILE A 230 -19.23 -5.51 -24.97
C ILE A 230 -18.97 -5.72 -23.49
N GLY A 231 -17.72 -5.62 -23.06
CA GLY A 231 -17.30 -5.79 -21.67
C GLY A 231 -17.55 -4.56 -20.83
N THR A 232 -17.62 -4.77 -19.53
CA THR A 232 -17.77 -3.71 -18.54
C THR A 232 -16.58 -3.74 -17.58
N MET A 233 -16.14 -2.57 -17.13
CA MET A 233 -15.05 -2.43 -16.17
C MET A 233 -15.38 -3.16 -14.85
N PRO A 234 -14.52 -4.08 -14.38
CA PRO A 234 -14.75 -4.87 -13.19
C PRO A 234 -14.42 -4.09 -11.92
N LEU A 235 -15.27 -3.10 -11.58
CA LEU A 235 -15.09 -2.34 -10.35
C LEU A 235 -15.24 -3.25 -9.12
N PRO A 236 -14.46 -3.00 -8.05
CA PRO A 236 -14.61 -3.69 -6.78
C PRO A 236 -16.01 -3.54 -6.17
N HIS A 237 -16.46 -4.52 -5.40
CA HIS A 237 -17.83 -4.56 -4.82
C HIS A 237 -18.20 -3.38 -3.93
N TYR A 238 -17.22 -2.73 -3.30
CA TYR A 238 -17.46 -1.57 -2.44
C TYR A 238 -17.72 -0.28 -3.23
N ILE A 239 -17.46 -0.27 -4.54
CA ILE A 239 -17.86 0.81 -5.45
C ILE A 239 -19.22 0.42 -6.03
N THR A 240 -20.25 1.07 -5.54
CA THR A 240 -21.65 0.84 -5.95
C THR A 240 -22.13 1.92 -6.92
N THR A 241 -21.42 3.03 -7.02
CA THR A 241 -21.71 4.11 -7.95
C THR A 241 -21.21 3.76 -9.34
N GLU A 242 -22.04 3.95 -10.35
CA GLU A 242 -21.66 3.75 -11.75
C GLU A 242 -20.57 4.74 -12.17
N LEU A 243 -19.51 4.21 -12.77
CA LEU A 243 -18.42 5.01 -13.30
C LEU A 243 -18.74 5.45 -14.73
N LYS A 244 -19.06 6.74 -14.90
CA LYS A 244 -19.40 7.32 -16.22
C LYS A 244 -18.27 7.25 -17.23
N ASP A 245 -17.05 7.46 -16.77
CA ASP A 245 -15.83 7.39 -17.57
C ASP A 245 -14.97 6.22 -17.08
N GLN A 246 -14.93 5.13 -17.85
CA GLN A 246 -14.16 3.93 -17.50
C GLN A 246 -12.64 4.18 -17.46
N GLU A 247 -12.13 5.16 -18.20
CA GLU A 247 -10.70 5.54 -18.17
C GLU A 247 -10.29 6.14 -16.80
N ARG A 248 -11.25 6.54 -15.98
CA ARG A 248 -10.97 6.96 -14.59
C ARG A 248 -10.51 5.81 -13.68
N TYR A 249 -10.77 4.55 -14.05
CA TYR A 249 -10.24 3.36 -13.38
C TYR A 249 -9.00 2.79 -14.08
N GLN A 250 -8.30 3.63 -14.87
CA GLN A 250 -7.03 3.32 -15.50
C GLN A 250 -5.96 4.33 -15.10
N ASN A 251 -4.72 3.86 -14.96
CA ASN A 251 -3.56 4.75 -14.81
C ASN A 251 -3.27 5.45 -16.14
N VAL A 252 -2.87 6.72 -16.09
CA VAL A 252 -2.54 7.50 -17.29
C VAL A 252 -1.37 6.93 -18.10
N TYR A 253 -0.63 6.01 -17.51
CA TYR A 253 0.54 5.31 -18.10
C TYR A 253 0.29 3.81 -18.32
N SER A 254 -0.95 3.33 -18.09
CA SER A 254 -1.28 1.91 -18.27
C SER A 254 -1.17 1.49 -19.73
N ARG A 255 -0.53 0.35 -19.99
CA ARG A 255 -0.31 -0.18 -21.35
C ARG A 255 -0.46 -1.70 -21.46
N GLU A 256 0.05 -2.47 -20.48
CA GLU A 256 0.07 -3.93 -20.54
C GLU A 256 -1.28 -4.50 -20.13
N ARG A 257 -2.07 -4.95 -21.11
CA ARG A 257 -3.42 -5.49 -20.91
C ARG A 257 -3.39 -6.85 -20.20
N GLY A 258 -4.30 -7.10 -19.28
CA GLY A 258 -4.43 -8.42 -18.62
C GLY A 258 -4.86 -8.36 -17.16
N SER A 259 -4.97 -7.18 -16.56
CA SER A 259 -5.35 -7.01 -15.16
C SER A 259 -6.86 -7.05 -14.98
N ALA A 260 -7.32 -7.71 -13.91
CA ALA A 260 -8.72 -7.69 -13.48
C ALA A 260 -9.03 -6.50 -12.56
N ALA A 261 -8.02 -5.79 -12.06
CA ALA A 261 -8.18 -4.59 -11.23
C ALA A 261 -7.04 -3.60 -11.47
N ALA A 262 -7.31 -2.31 -11.26
CA ALA A 262 -6.31 -1.26 -11.40
C ALA A 262 -5.29 -1.28 -10.25
N PRO A 263 -4.00 -0.97 -10.51
CA PRO A 263 -3.04 -0.62 -9.48
C PRO A 263 -3.33 0.80 -8.98
N THR A 264 -4.22 0.89 -7.98
CA THR A 264 -4.98 2.11 -7.63
C THR A 264 -4.13 3.26 -7.10
N ALA A 265 -2.96 3.01 -6.52
CA ALA A 265 -2.03 4.08 -6.11
C ALA A 265 -1.50 4.90 -7.30
N GLY A 266 -1.54 4.33 -8.50
CA GLY A 266 -1.19 5.05 -9.74
C GLY A 266 -2.29 5.98 -10.25
N LEU A 267 -3.55 5.80 -9.81
CA LEU A 267 -4.68 6.62 -10.25
C LEU A 267 -4.56 8.10 -9.88
N HIS A 268 -3.71 8.43 -8.92
CA HIS A 268 -3.45 9.80 -8.48
C HIS A 268 -2.56 10.59 -9.43
N PHE A 269 -1.79 9.91 -10.29
CA PHE A 269 -0.89 10.60 -11.20
C PHE A 269 -1.63 11.21 -12.38
N THR A 270 -1.18 12.43 -12.75
CA THR A 270 -1.51 13.05 -14.03
C THR A 270 -0.28 13.05 -14.93
N PRO A 271 -0.43 13.20 -16.25
CA PRO A 271 0.72 13.36 -17.15
C PRO A 271 1.64 14.52 -16.74
N GLU A 272 1.04 15.64 -16.29
CA GLU A 272 1.76 16.84 -15.83
C GLU A 272 2.60 16.55 -14.59
N LEU A 273 2.04 15.83 -13.60
CA LEU A 273 2.78 15.45 -12.40
C LEU A 273 3.94 14.51 -12.74
N LEU A 274 3.74 13.54 -13.63
CA LEU A 274 4.83 12.65 -14.10
C LEU A 274 5.94 13.43 -14.84
N ASN A 275 5.59 14.46 -15.60
CA ASN A 275 6.57 15.33 -16.25
C ASN A 275 7.37 16.11 -15.22
N ARG A 276 6.73 16.72 -14.21
CA ARG A 276 7.42 17.38 -13.09
C ARG A 276 8.37 16.45 -12.34
N VAL A 277 7.98 15.18 -12.16
CA VAL A 277 8.84 14.16 -11.55
C VAL A 277 10.10 13.93 -12.40
N ARG A 278 9.95 13.80 -13.74
CA ARG A 278 11.09 13.64 -14.66
C ARG A 278 11.98 14.88 -14.71
N GLU A 279 11.38 16.06 -14.77
CA GLU A 279 12.11 17.35 -14.77
C GLU A 279 12.92 17.57 -13.51
N LYS A 280 12.48 16.99 -12.38
CA LYS A 280 13.26 16.98 -11.12
C LYS A 280 14.47 16.03 -11.16
N GLY A 281 14.64 15.24 -12.22
CA GLY A 281 15.70 14.25 -12.35
C GLY A 281 15.42 12.93 -11.65
N VAL A 282 14.16 12.63 -11.37
CA VAL A 282 13.72 11.34 -10.83
C VAL A 282 13.49 10.36 -11.97
N ARG A 283 14.04 9.16 -11.85
CA ARG A 283 13.84 8.05 -12.79
C ARG A 283 12.45 7.49 -12.63
N ILE A 284 11.81 7.11 -13.74
CA ILE A 284 10.54 6.41 -13.74
C ILE A 284 10.75 5.07 -14.41
N ALA A 285 10.59 3.99 -13.64
CA ALA A 285 10.63 2.62 -14.11
C ALA A 285 9.24 1.98 -14.01
N PHE A 286 9.00 0.96 -14.82
CA PHE A 286 7.74 0.23 -14.85
C PHE A 286 7.94 -1.24 -14.52
N VAL A 287 7.02 -1.78 -13.77
CA VAL A 287 6.77 -3.20 -13.61
C VAL A 287 5.38 -3.51 -14.13
N THR A 288 5.17 -4.72 -14.58
CA THR A 288 3.83 -5.24 -14.87
C THR A 288 3.47 -6.26 -13.81
N LEU A 289 2.35 -6.11 -13.13
CA LEU A 289 1.72 -7.16 -12.33
C LEU A 289 0.23 -7.15 -12.63
N HIS A 290 -0.26 -8.26 -13.18
CA HIS A 290 -1.68 -8.43 -13.46
C HIS A 290 -2.43 -8.77 -12.20
N VAL A 291 -3.13 -7.78 -11.65
CA VAL A 291 -3.89 -7.91 -10.40
C VAL A 291 -5.08 -8.84 -10.62
N GLY A 292 -5.12 -9.91 -9.86
CA GLY A 292 -6.25 -10.82 -9.81
C GLY A 292 -7.31 -10.39 -8.78
N LEU A 293 -8.50 -11.01 -8.84
CA LEU A 293 -9.58 -10.73 -7.89
C LEU A 293 -9.30 -11.19 -6.46
N GLY A 294 -8.27 -11.99 -6.26
CA GLY A 294 -7.85 -12.42 -4.93
C GLY A 294 -7.57 -11.26 -3.98
N THR A 295 -7.09 -10.14 -4.51
CA THR A 295 -6.82 -8.90 -3.75
C THR A 295 -8.06 -8.33 -3.06
N PHE A 296 -9.27 -8.64 -3.54
CA PHE A 296 -10.53 -8.18 -2.95
C PHE A 296 -11.20 -9.24 -2.05
N ARG A 297 -10.59 -10.41 -1.92
CA ARG A 297 -11.14 -11.44 -1.02
C ARG A 297 -10.70 -11.15 0.42
N PRO A 298 -11.63 -11.21 1.41
CA PRO A 298 -11.25 -11.03 2.80
C PRO A 298 -10.35 -12.19 3.26
N VAL A 299 -9.42 -11.89 4.15
CA VAL A 299 -8.64 -12.91 4.86
C VAL A 299 -9.60 -13.68 5.77
N LYS A 300 -9.56 -15.02 5.72
CA LYS A 300 -10.51 -15.88 6.44
C LYS A 300 -9.85 -16.69 7.58
N VAL A 301 -8.55 -16.54 7.74
CA VAL A 301 -7.77 -17.23 8.75
C VAL A 301 -7.64 -16.38 10.01
N GLU A 302 -7.51 -17.01 11.17
CA GLU A 302 -7.29 -16.28 12.43
C GLU A 302 -5.83 -15.81 12.53
N ARG A 303 -4.87 -16.71 12.28
CA ARG A 303 -3.43 -16.39 12.29
C ARG A 303 -3.01 -15.94 10.90
N ILE A 304 -2.29 -14.84 10.82
CA ILE A 304 -1.88 -14.30 9.51
C ILE A 304 -0.97 -15.27 8.74
N GLU A 305 -0.14 -16.05 9.44
CA GLU A 305 0.80 -17.01 8.83
C GLU A 305 0.09 -18.14 8.07
N ASP A 306 -1.15 -18.47 8.45
CA ASP A 306 -1.95 -19.51 7.78
C ASP A 306 -2.55 -19.02 6.45
N HIS A 307 -2.42 -17.71 6.16
CA HIS A 307 -2.97 -17.14 4.92
C HIS A 307 -2.14 -17.54 3.71
N LYS A 308 -2.81 -18.08 2.70
CA LYS A 308 -2.20 -18.39 1.39
C LYS A 308 -2.56 -17.30 0.40
N MET A 309 -1.55 -16.56 -0.05
CA MET A 309 -1.72 -15.56 -1.11
C MET A 309 -2.04 -16.26 -2.44
N HIS A 310 -2.90 -15.60 -3.21
CA HIS A 310 -3.13 -15.96 -4.60
C HIS A 310 -1.91 -15.60 -5.46
N SER A 311 -1.71 -16.39 -6.53
CA SER A 311 -0.61 -16.20 -7.45
C SER A 311 -1.00 -15.19 -8.54
N GLU A 312 -0.11 -14.24 -8.84
CA GLU A 312 -0.29 -13.19 -9.86
C GLU A 312 0.94 -13.15 -10.77
N HIS A 313 0.70 -12.95 -12.09
CA HIS A 313 1.79 -12.86 -13.04
C HIS A 313 2.44 -11.47 -13.00
N TYR A 314 3.79 -11.46 -12.96
CA TYR A 314 4.57 -10.23 -13.01
C TYR A 314 5.61 -10.27 -14.14
N ALA A 315 6.05 -9.09 -14.55
CA ALA A 315 7.19 -8.91 -15.47
C ALA A 315 7.94 -7.61 -15.12
N LEU A 316 9.26 -7.65 -15.31
CA LEU A 316 10.17 -6.52 -15.27
C LEU A 316 11.15 -6.64 -16.44
N THR A 317 11.17 -5.65 -17.31
CA THR A 317 12.09 -5.64 -18.48
C THR A 317 13.51 -5.26 -18.09
N ALA A 318 14.49 -5.63 -18.91
CA ALA A 318 15.89 -5.29 -18.70
C ALA A 318 16.12 -3.76 -18.61
N GLU A 319 15.43 -2.97 -19.43
CA GLU A 319 15.51 -1.50 -19.42
C GLU A 319 15.05 -0.93 -18.08
N ASN A 320 13.90 -1.36 -17.57
CA ASN A 320 13.38 -0.89 -16.29
C ASN A 320 14.24 -1.38 -15.12
N ALA A 321 14.77 -2.60 -15.18
CA ALA A 321 15.71 -3.10 -14.19
C ALA A 321 16.98 -2.24 -14.13
N ALA A 322 17.52 -1.82 -15.28
CA ALA A 322 18.70 -0.96 -15.34
C ALA A 322 18.46 0.41 -14.68
N LEU A 323 17.26 1.01 -14.83
CA LEU A 323 16.91 2.26 -14.13
C LEU A 323 16.90 2.11 -12.60
N ILE A 324 16.39 0.97 -12.11
CA ILE A 324 16.35 0.66 -10.68
C ILE A 324 17.77 0.43 -10.15
N HIS A 325 18.60 -0.31 -10.89
CA HIS A 325 20.00 -0.53 -10.54
C HIS A 325 20.76 0.79 -10.46
N ALA A 326 20.65 1.65 -11.47
CA ALA A 326 21.31 2.93 -11.49
C ALA A 326 20.97 3.78 -10.25
N ALA A 327 19.73 3.73 -9.75
CA ALA A 327 19.37 4.40 -8.51
C ALA A 327 20.07 3.79 -7.29
N LYS A 328 20.09 2.44 -7.19
CA LYS A 328 20.76 1.75 -6.06
C LYS A 328 22.26 1.98 -6.06
N ASP A 329 22.92 1.90 -7.22
CA ASP A 329 24.37 2.09 -7.37
C ASP A 329 24.80 3.53 -6.99
N GLU A 330 23.92 4.51 -7.24
CA GLU A 330 24.13 5.91 -6.84
C GLU A 330 23.71 6.19 -5.38
N GLY A 331 23.31 5.18 -4.60
CA GLY A 331 22.83 5.33 -3.23
C GLY A 331 21.52 6.11 -3.13
N LYS A 332 20.70 6.09 -4.20
CA LYS A 332 19.39 6.74 -4.29
C LYS A 332 18.26 5.77 -3.96
N ARG A 333 17.10 6.34 -3.68
CA ARG A 333 15.92 5.57 -3.20
C ARG A 333 15.18 4.89 -4.35
N VAL A 334 14.73 3.68 -4.09
CA VAL A 334 13.73 2.98 -4.90
C VAL A 334 12.38 3.09 -4.20
N ILE A 335 11.44 3.77 -4.84
CA ILE A 335 10.13 4.10 -4.28
C ILE A 335 9.06 3.38 -5.09
N ALA A 336 8.37 2.42 -4.48
CA ALA A 336 7.27 1.72 -5.14
C ALA A 336 5.98 2.54 -5.09
N VAL A 337 5.27 2.61 -6.21
CA VAL A 337 3.90 3.13 -6.28
C VAL A 337 2.93 1.95 -6.32
N GLY A 338 2.24 1.75 -5.22
CA GLY A 338 1.31 0.67 -4.99
C GLY A 338 1.94 -0.59 -4.41
N THR A 339 1.12 -1.34 -3.70
CA THR A 339 1.49 -2.65 -3.13
C THR A 339 1.85 -3.67 -4.22
N THR A 340 1.34 -3.51 -5.43
CA THR A 340 1.67 -4.34 -6.60
C THR A 340 3.11 -4.16 -7.05
N SER A 341 3.59 -2.91 -7.20
CA SER A 341 5.00 -2.62 -7.50
C SER A 341 5.92 -3.12 -6.38
N CYS A 342 5.50 -2.92 -5.11
CA CYS A 342 6.21 -3.44 -3.95
C CYS A 342 6.36 -4.97 -4.02
N ARG A 343 5.26 -5.70 -4.21
CA ARG A 343 5.28 -7.18 -4.28
C ARG A 343 6.13 -7.70 -5.44
N THR A 344 6.09 -7.04 -6.60
CA THR A 344 6.94 -7.40 -7.74
C THR A 344 8.42 -7.26 -7.41
N LEU A 345 8.82 -6.08 -6.92
CA LEU A 345 10.22 -5.78 -6.61
C LEU A 345 10.76 -6.69 -5.50
N GLU A 346 9.99 -6.89 -4.44
CA GLU A 346 10.41 -7.76 -3.33
C GLU A 346 10.43 -9.24 -3.72
N THR A 347 9.56 -9.69 -4.64
CA THR A 347 9.64 -11.03 -5.21
C THR A 347 10.95 -11.23 -5.96
N ILE A 348 11.30 -10.28 -6.82
CA ILE A 348 12.55 -10.35 -7.62
C ILE A 348 13.76 -10.29 -6.68
N GLY A 349 13.79 -9.30 -5.77
CA GLY A 349 14.88 -9.13 -4.80
C GLY A 349 15.09 -10.36 -3.92
N THR A 350 14.01 -11.03 -3.51
CA THR A 350 14.09 -12.24 -2.67
C THR A 350 14.55 -13.47 -3.46
N ARG A 351 14.07 -13.64 -4.70
CA ARG A 351 14.39 -14.82 -5.52
C ARG A 351 15.76 -14.73 -6.17
N GLU A 352 16.13 -13.55 -6.63
CA GLU A 352 17.30 -13.33 -7.48
C GLU A 352 18.48 -12.69 -6.73
N GLY A 353 18.25 -12.21 -5.49
CA GLY A 353 19.24 -11.49 -4.69
C GLY A 353 19.54 -10.06 -5.18
N CYS A 354 19.05 -9.69 -6.36
CA CYS A 354 19.17 -8.35 -6.94
C CYS A 354 17.98 -8.11 -7.89
N VAL A 355 17.75 -6.85 -8.25
CA VAL A 355 16.71 -6.50 -9.22
C VAL A 355 17.26 -6.67 -10.63
N ARG A 356 16.69 -7.57 -11.44
CA ARG A 356 17.07 -7.79 -12.85
C ARG A 356 15.84 -8.09 -13.68
N GLU A 357 16.00 -8.17 -15.01
CA GLU A 357 14.97 -8.66 -15.90
C GLU A 357 14.42 -9.99 -15.37
N SER A 358 13.11 -10.04 -15.18
CA SER A 358 12.45 -11.20 -14.60
C SER A 358 10.98 -11.23 -14.99
N SER A 359 10.44 -12.43 -15.16
CA SER A 359 9.03 -12.66 -15.41
C SER A 359 8.62 -13.97 -14.74
N GLY A 360 7.43 -14.01 -14.18
CA GLY A 360 6.95 -15.20 -13.50
C GLY A 360 5.68 -14.95 -12.68
N TRP A 361 5.46 -15.83 -11.74
CA TRP A 361 4.30 -15.76 -10.84
C TRP A 361 4.74 -15.44 -9.42
N THR A 362 4.03 -14.57 -8.73
CA THR A 362 4.29 -14.23 -7.33
C THR A 362 3.07 -14.52 -6.47
N ASP A 363 3.31 -15.18 -5.37
CA ASP A 363 2.40 -15.40 -4.24
C ASP A 363 2.99 -14.84 -2.94
N ILE A 364 3.92 -13.91 -3.05
CA ILE A 364 4.58 -13.30 -1.90
C ILE A 364 3.56 -12.66 -0.96
N PHE A 365 3.60 -13.07 0.30
CA PHE A 365 2.82 -12.50 1.38
C PHE A 365 3.75 -11.71 2.30
N ILE A 366 3.59 -10.40 2.31
CA ILE A 366 4.40 -9.47 3.11
C ILE A 366 3.56 -9.02 4.31
N TYR A 367 4.07 -9.30 5.52
CA TYR A 367 3.47 -8.94 6.80
C TYR A 367 4.55 -8.60 7.83
N PRO A 368 4.25 -8.05 9.00
CA PRO A 368 5.26 -7.66 10.00
C PRO A 368 6.28 -8.77 10.28
N GLY A 369 7.56 -8.41 10.26
CA GLY A 369 8.69 -9.34 10.32
C GLY A 369 9.35 -9.61 8.98
N TYR A 370 8.74 -9.17 7.85
CA TYR A 370 9.37 -9.23 6.53
C TYR A 370 10.52 -8.23 6.41
N GLU A 371 11.67 -8.69 5.92
CA GLU A 371 12.84 -7.86 5.64
C GLU A 371 12.86 -7.41 4.18
N PHE A 372 12.62 -6.12 3.94
CA PHE A 372 12.63 -5.54 2.60
C PHE A 372 14.03 -5.56 1.98
N LYS A 373 14.11 -6.01 0.72
CA LYS A 373 15.37 -6.17 -0.01
C LYS A 373 15.63 -5.01 -0.99
N VAL A 374 14.57 -4.41 -1.49
CA VAL A 374 14.65 -3.45 -2.60
C VAL A 374 14.13 -2.06 -2.22
N LEU A 375 13.00 -1.99 -1.51
CA LEU A 375 12.26 -0.73 -1.29
C LEU A 375 12.88 0.17 -0.23
N ASP A 376 12.93 1.47 -0.56
CA ASP A 376 13.29 2.55 0.36
C ASP A 376 12.09 3.47 0.67
N GLY A 377 11.05 3.45 -0.17
CA GLY A 377 9.81 4.22 0.02
C GLY A 377 8.59 3.54 -0.61
N LEU A 378 7.41 3.86 -0.12
CA LEU A 378 6.15 3.29 -0.59
C LEU A 378 5.06 4.36 -0.70
N VAL A 379 4.49 4.53 -1.89
CA VAL A 379 3.25 5.29 -2.13
C VAL A 379 2.11 4.29 -2.23
N THR A 380 1.06 4.46 -1.44
CA THR A 380 -0.08 3.53 -1.43
C THR A 380 -1.39 4.24 -1.08
N ASN A 381 -2.53 3.61 -1.35
CA ASN A 381 -3.83 4.06 -0.85
C ASN A 381 -4.04 3.62 0.61
N PHE A 382 -5.08 4.11 1.25
CA PHE A 382 -5.56 3.55 2.51
C PHE A 382 -6.35 2.26 2.23
N HIS A 383 -6.07 1.21 3.01
CA HIS A 383 -6.57 -0.15 2.79
C HIS A 383 -7.62 -0.55 3.83
N LEU A 384 -8.40 -1.63 3.53
CA LEU A 384 -9.39 -2.20 4.46
C LEU A 384 -8.77 -2.68 5.77
N PRO A 385 -9.54 -2.61 6.86
CA PRO A 385 -9.23 -3.38 8.07
C PRO A 385 -9.02 -4.85 7.73
N GLU A 386 -8.11 -5.50 8.45
CA GLU A 386 -7.86 -6.94 8.39
C GLU A 386 -7.44 -7.47 7.00
N SER A 387 -7.03 -6.57 6.08
CA SER A 387 -6.59 -6.95 4.73
C SER A 387 -5.10 -7.27 4.67
N THR A 388 -4.69 -8.11 3.71
CA THR A 388 -3.27 -8.37 3.43
C THR A 388 -2.50 -7.11 3.07
N LEU A 389 -3.18 -6.06 2.61
CA LEU A 389 -2.56 -4.81 2.19
C LEU A 389 -2.20 -3.91 3.38
N ILE A 390 -3.02 -3.84 4.44
CA ILE A 390 -2.63 -3.12 5.67
C ILE A 390 -1.49 -3.87 6.39
N MET A 391 -1.44 -5.21 6.28
CA MET A 391 -0.35 -6.02 6.80
C MET A 391 0.98 -5.70 6.10
N LEU A 392 0.96 -5.55 4.76
CA LEU A 392 2.13 -5.12 3.99
C LEU A 392 2.59 -3.70 4.38
N VAL A 393 1.66 -2.77 4.53
CA VAL A 393 1.98 -1.41 4.99
C VAL A 393 2.58 -1.44 6.39
N SER A 394 2.03 -2.26 7.29
CA SER A 394 2.53 -2.44 8.65
C SER A 394 3.92 -3.10 8.68
N ALA A 395 4.20 -4.01 7.75
CA ALA A 395 5.54 -4.57 7.58
C ALA A 395 6.56 -3.51 7.17
N PHE A 396 6.16 -2.56 6.29
CA PHE A 396 7.05 -1.53 5.78
C PHE A 396 7.26 -0.37 6.76
N ALA A 397 6.20 0.11 7.39
CA ALA A 397 6.22 1.31 8.24
C ALA A 397 6.35 1.03 9.75
N GLY A 398 6.18 -0.23 10.15
CA GLY A 398 5.96 -0.62 11.54
C GLY A 398 4.48 -0.65 11.89
N TYR A 399 4.08 -1.64 12.70
CA TYR A 399 2.69 -1.89 13.07
C TYR A 399 2.06 -0.69 13.78
N GLU A 400 2.70 -0.19 14.84
CA GLU A 400 2.18 0.93 15.64
C GLU A 400 2.05 2.22 14.83
N HIS A 401 3.05 2.54 14.00
CA HIS A 401 3.02 3.72 13.13
C HIS A 401 1.86 3.63 12.13
N THR A 402 1.66 2.45 11.54
CA THR A 402 0.58 2.21 10.58
C THR A 402 -0.78 2.35 11.24
N MET A 403 -1.04 1.64 12.34
CA MET A 403 -2.33 1.68 13.02
C MET A 403 -2.66 3.07 13.55
N ASN A 404 -1.64 3.82 14.02
CA ASN A 404 -1.82 5.22 14.40
C ASN A 404 -2.19 6.10 13.21
N ALA A 405 -1.50 5.97 12.09
CA ALA A 405 -1.78 6.73 10.86
C ALA A 405 -3.19 6.47 10.34
N TYR A 406 -3.65 5.21 10.38
CA TYR A 406 -5.01 4.85 9.94
C TYR A 406 -6.09 5.43 10.86
N ARG A 407 -5.86 5.43 12.20
CA ARG A 407 -6.77 6.11 13.15
C ARG A 407 -6.84 7.62 12.88
N ILE A 408 -5.71 8.27 12.66
CA ILE A 408 -5.66 9.69 12.30
C ILE A 408 -6.33 9.93 10.94
N ALA A 409 -6.14 9.07 9.96
CA ALA A 409 -6.79 9.19 8.66
C ALA A 409 -8.32 9.15 8.77
N VAL A 410 -8.88 8.27 9.63
CA VAL A 410 -10.32 8.25 9.92
C VAL A 410 -10.78 9.54 10.62
N GLN A 411 -10.06 10.00 11.65
CA GLN A 411 -10.38 11.24 12.39
C GLN A 411 -10.35 12.47 11.49
N GLU A 412 -9.35 12.56 10.61
CA GLU A 412 -9.15 13.64 9.65
C GLU A 412 -10.00 13.47 8.38
N ARG A 413 -10.88 12.44 8.36
CA ARG A 413 -11.79 12.15 7.26
C ARG A 413 -11.08 12.04 5.90
N TYR A 414 -9.99 11.30 5.84
CA TYR A 414 -9.41 10.85 4.57
C TYR A 414 -10.39 9.92 3.85
N ARG A 415 -10.28 9.88 2.55
CA ARG A 415 -11.03 8.97 1.70
C ARG A 415 -10.26 7.65 1.58
N PHE A 416 -10.95 6.54 1.62
CA PHE A 416 -10.34 5.21 1.64
C PHE A 416 -10.57 4.45 0.33
N PHE A 417 -9.74 3.47 0.05
CA PHE A 417 -9.75 2.54 -1.08
C PHE A 417 -9.38 3.14 -2.43
N SER A 418 -9.85 2.46 -3.54
CA SER A 418 -9.40 2.66 -4.91
C SER A 418 -9.45 4.12 -5.40
N PHE A 419 -10.52 4.84 -5.05
CA PHE A 419 -10.69 6.26 -5.39
C PHE A 419 -10.44 7.19 -4.20
N GLY A 420 -9.85 6.64 -3.15
CA GLY A 420 -9.55 7.38 -1.93
C GLY A 420 -8.31 8.26 -2.05
N ASP A 421 -7.76 8.59 -0.90
CA ASP A 421 -6.54 9.38 -0.75
C ASP A 421 -5.32 8.47 -0.66
N ALA A 422 -4.13 9.04 -0.63
CA ALA A 422 -2.88 8.31 -0.64
C ALA A 422 -2.05 8.54 0.64
N MET A 423 -1.13 7.60 0.89
CA MET A 423 -0.07 7.70 1.87
C MET A 423 1.28 7.57 1.16
N PHE A 424 2.27 8.35 1.57
CA PHE A 424 3.67 8.18 1.19
C PHE A 424 4.50 7.91 2.44
N ILE A 425 5.13 6.74 2.49
CA ILE A 425 5.97 6.26 3.59
C ILE A 425 7.43 6.37 3.14
N ARG A 426 8.23 7.16 3.88
CA ARG A 426 9.62 7.50 3.51
C ARG A 426 10.58 7.40 4.69
#